data_01761f24ff8433bbe238d731ccb028cd
#
_entry.id   01761f24ff8433bbe238d731ccb028cd
#
_cell.length_a   1.000
_cell.length_b   1.000
_cell.length_c   1.000
_cell.angle_alpha   90.00
_cell.angle_beta   90.00
_cell.angle_gamma   90.00
#
_symmetry.space_group_name_H-M   'P 1'
#
loop_
_entity.id
_entity.type
_entity.pdbx_description
1 polymer ?
#
loop_
_entity_poly.entity_id
_entity_poly.type
_entity_poly.pdbx_seq_one_letter_code
_entity_poly.pdbx_strand_id
1 'polypeptide(L)'
;IIRNLYARQIADELDAVVETLSPKCREVFRMSHFEGLSNREISERLNISVSTVENHINNALRQLRGKLGHLKMFLLLTIYILGQ
;
A
#
# COMPACT_ATOMS: atom_id res chain seq x y z
N ILE A 1 7.54 22.60 -3.47
CA ILE A 1 8.42 22.00 -4.47
C ILE A 1 9.35 21.00 -3.83
N ILE A 2 10.05 21.39 -2.76
CA ILE A 2 10.91 20.48 -2.02
C ILE A 2 10.07 19.34 -1.45
N ARG A 3 8.89 19.67 -0.97
CA ARG A 3 7.94 18.68 -0.45
C ARG A 3 7.58 17.66 -1.53
N ASN A 4 7.36 18.12 -2.76
CA ASN A 4 6.98 17.23 -3.85
C ASN A 4 8.12 16.28 -4.23
N LEU A 5 9.35 16.76 -4.21
CA LEU A 5 10.51 15.93 -4.50
C LEU A 5 10.68 14.85 -3.45
N TYR A 6 10.52 15.21 -2.18
CA TYR A 6 10.66 14.27 -1.09
C TYR A 6 9.55 13.21 -1.13
N ALA A 7 8.30 13.66 -1.36
CA ALA A 7 7.18 12.75 -1.44
C ALA A 7 7.33 11.78 -2.62
N ARG A 8 7.86 12.28 -3.75
CA ARG A 8 8.08 11.45 -4.93
C ARG A 8 9.13 10.39 -4.66
N GLN A 9 10.21 10.76 -3.97
CA GLN A 9 11.27 9.82 -3.63
C GLN A 9 10.74 8.69 -2.74
N ILE A 10 9.92 9.03 -1.76
CA ILE A 10 9.32 8.04 -0.88
C ILE A 10 8.34 7.16 -1.66
N ALA A 11 7.57 7.75 -2.56
CA ALA A 11 6.64 6.99 -3.39
C ALA A 11 7.38 5.99 -4.28
N ASP A 12 8.54 6.39 -4.84
CA ASP A 12 9.34 5.49 -5.65
C ASP A 12 9.88 4.33 -4.81
N GLU A 13 10.30 4.60 -3.58
CA GLU A 13 10.74 3.54 -2.69
C GLU A 13 9.59 2.59 -2.36
N LEU A 14 8.39 3.13 -2.15
CA LEU A 14 7.21 2.32 -1.89
C LEU A 14 6.93 1.41 -3.08
N ASP A 15 6.95 1.96 -4.29
CA ASP A 15 6.71 1.18 -5.50
C ASP A 15 7.70 0.03 -5.62
N ALA A 16 8.98 0.29 -5.35
CA ALA A 16 10.01 -0.73 -5.43
C ALA A 16 9.74 -1.88 -4.45
N VAL A 17 9.29 -1.56 -3.25
CA VAL A 17 8.98 -2.59 -2.26
C VAL A 17 7.69 -3.33 -2.61
N VAL A 18 6.69 -2.60 -3.11
CA VAL A 18 5.42 -3.22 -3.53
C VAL A 18 5.67 -4.27 -4.61
N GLU A 19 6.62 -4.01 -5.52
CA GLU A 19 6.97 -4.97 -6.55
C GLU A 19 7.53 -6.28 -6.00
N THR A 20 8.02 -6.28 -4.76
CA THR A 20 8.56 -7.50 -4.14
C THR A 20 7.48 -8.33 -3.45
N LEU A 21 6.26 -7.83 -3.35
CA LEU A 21 5.16 -8.59 -2.75
C LEU A 21 4.74 -9.72 -3.68
N SER A 22 4.13 -10.77 -3.11
CA SER A 22 3.57 -11.83 -3.94
C SER A 22 2.50 -11.24 -4.86
N PRO A 23 2.26 -11.84 -6.04
CA PRO A 23 1.35 -11.25 -7.02
C PRO A 23 -0.03 -10.90 -6.48
N LYS A 24 -0.64 -11.79 -5.72
CA LYS A 24 -1.98 -11.53 -5.20
C LYS A 24 -1.98 -10.46 -4.13
N CYS A 25 -1.00 -10.51 -3.24
CA CYS A 25 -0.85 -9.51 -2.18
C CYS A 25 -0.61 -8.13 -2.79
N ARG A 26 0.24 -8.07 -3.82
CA ARG A 26 0.52 -6.83 -4.52
C ARG A 26 -0.72 -6.26 -5.20
N GLU A 27 -1.50 -7.11 -5.85
CA GLU A 27 -2.73 -6.70 -6.52
C GLU A 27 -3.72 -6.10 -5.53
N VAL A 28 -3.94 -6.79 -4.41
CA VAL A 28 -4.86 -6.31 -3.37
C VAL A 28 -4.36 -4.99 -2.79
N PHE A 29 -3.08 -4.90 -2.52
CA PHE A 29 -2.51 -3.67 -1.94
C PHE A 29 -2.70 -2.48 -2.90
N ARG A 30 -2.44 -2.68 -4.18
CA ARG A 30 -2.60 -1.62 -5.17
C ARG A 30 -4.05 -1.16 -5.29
N MET A 31 -4.99 -2.10 -5.28
CA MET A 31 -6.41 -1.76 -5.33
C MET A 31 -6.82 -0.94 -4.11
N SER A 32 -6.29 -1.29 -2.95
CA SER A 32 -6.62 -0.59 -1.72
C SER A 32 -5.99 0.79 -1.64
N HIS A 33 -4.70 0.90 -1.90
CA HIS A 33 -3.95 2.12 -1.62
C HIS A 33 -3.77 3.05 -2.82
N PHE A 34 -3.76 2.51 -4.03
CA PHE A 34 -3.59 3.35 -5.21
C PHE A 34 -4.90 3.65 -5.92
N GLU A 35 -5.84 2.70 -5.91
CA GLU A 35 -7.15 2.90 -6.54
C GLU A 35 -8.24 3.32 -5.55
N GLY A 36 -7.95 3.23 -4.26
CA GLY A 36 -8.88 3.69 -3.24
C GLY A 36 -10.12 2.83 -3.07
N LEU A 37 -10.04 1.56 -3.44
CA LEU A 37 -11.18 0.66 -3.32
C LEU A 37 -11.34 0.17 -1.88
N SER A 38 -12.58 -0.03 -1.47
CA SER A 38 -12.86 -0.60 -0.16
C SER A 38 -12.56 -2.10 -0.18
N ASN A 39 -12.41 -2.68 1.02
CA ASN A 39 -12.19 -4.12 1.13
C ASN A 39 -13.30 -4.91 0.49
N ARG A 40 -14.53 -4.42 0.61
CA ARG A 40 -15.68 -5.07 0.01
C ARG A 40 -15.59 -5.04 -1.52
N GLU A 41 -15.24 -3.89 -2.07
CA GLU A 41 -15.11 -3.76 -3.52
C GLU A 41 -14.02 -4.67 -4.05
N ILE A 42 -12.89 -4.75 -3.34
CA ILE A 42 -11.80 -5.63 -3.73
C ILE A 42 -12.25 -7.09 -3.68
N SER A 43 -12.94 -7.47 -2.61
CA SER A 43 -13.42 -8.84 -2.46
C SER A 43 -14.33 -9.24 -3.62
N GLU A 44 -15.19 -8.33 -4.04
CA GLU A 44 -16.12 -8.59 -5.14
C GLU A 44 -15.38 -8.69 -6.46
N ARG A 45 -14.43 -7.80 -6.71
CA ARG A 45 -13.67 -7.81 -7.96
C ARG A 45 -12.80 -9.05 -8.12
N LEU A 46 -12.20 -9.49 -7.03
CA LEU A 46 -11.28 -10.62 -7.07
C LEU A 46 -11.94 -11.94 -6.71
N ASN A 47 -13.22 -11.89 -6.35
CA ASN A 47 -13.98 -13.09 -5.96
C ASN A 47 -13.30 -13.83 -4.80
N ILE A 48 -12.91 -13.08 -3.79
CA ILE A 48 -12.34 -13.61 -2.54
C ILE A 48 -13.09 -12.98 -1.38
N SER A 49 -12.94 -13.55 -0.19
CA SER A 49 -13.63 -13.01 0.99
C SER A 49 -12.98 -11.71 1.45
N VAL A 50 -13.77 -10.88 2.16
CA VAL A 50 -13.25 -9.67 2.78
C VAL A 50 -12.12 -10.01 3.75
N SER A 51 -12.27 -11.11 4.49
CA SER A 51 -11.24 -11.57 5.40
C SER A 51 -9.92 -11.85 4.67
N THR A 52 -9.99 -12.46 3.49
CA THR A 52 -8.81 -12.71 2.68
C THR A 52 -8.18 -11.39 2.21
N VAL A 53 -9.02 -10.42 1.83
CA VAL A 53 -8.52 -9.09 1.45
C VAL A 53 -7.75 -8.47 2.61
N GLU A 54 -8.34 -8.51 3.82
CA GLU A 54 -7.70 -7.95 5.00
C GLU A 54 -6.37 -8.64 5.30
N ASN A 55 -6.32 -9.96 5.14
CA ASN A 55 -5.09 -10.70 5.37
C ASN A 55 -3.99 -10.27 4.39
N HIS A 56 -4.34 -10.09 3.13
CA HIS A 56 -3.38 -9.62 2.14
C HIS A 56 -2.86 -8.23 2.46
N ILE A 57 -3.76 -7.33 2.86
CA ILE A 57 -3.37 -5.95 3.21
C ILE A 57 -2.46 -5.95 4.43
N ASN A 58 -2.83 -6.70 5.47
CA ASN A 58 -2.02 -6.78 6.68
C ASN A 58 -0.64 -7.36 6.40
N ASN A 59 -0.58 -8.37 5.56
CA ASN A 59 0.68 -8.98 5.16
C ASN A 59 1.54 -8.00 4.37
N ALA A 60 0.93 -7.25 3.45
CA ALA A 60 1.64 -6.24 2.69
C ALA A 60 2.21 -5.16 3.60
N LEU A 61 1.40 -4.64 4.51
CA LEU A 61 1.84 -3.61 5.44
C LEU A 61 2.98 -4.09 6.33
N ARG A 62 2.92 -5.34 6.76
CA ARG A 62 3.99 -5.91 7.58
C ARG A 62 5.31 -5.97 6.81
N GLN A 63 5.25 -6.41 5.56
CA GLN A 63 6.43 -6.49 4.73
C GLN A 63 6.99 -5.10 4.39
N LEU A 64 6.11 -4.16 4.08
CA LEU A 64 6.52 -2.79 3.79
C LEU A 64 7.19 -2.16 5.01
N ARG A 65 6.61 -2.35 6.19
CA ARG A 65 7.17 -1.83 7.41
C ARG A 65 8.56 -2.41 7.68
N GLY A 66 8.71 -3.71 7.44
CA GLY A 66 10.01 -4.37 7.64
C GLY A 66 11.08 -3.86 6.70
N LYS A 67 10.71 -3.53 5.47
CA LYS A 67 11.69 -3.10 4.45
C LYS A 67 11.95 -1.61 4.46
N LEU A 68 10.92 -0.80 4.74
CA LEU A 68 11.05 0.66 4.74
C LEU A 68 11.36 1.24 6.11
N GLY A 69 11.01 0.52 7.18
CA GLY A 69 11.14 1.01 8.53
C GLY A 69 9.92 1.80 8.97
N HIS A 70 9.77 1.92 10.29
CA HIS A 70 8.58 2.57 10.87
C HIS A 70 8.47 4.03 10.51
N LEU A 71 9.58 4.75 10.48
CA LEU A 71 9.56 6.18 10.20
C LEU A 71 9.08 6.45 8.78
N LYS A 72 9.60 5.72 7.80
CA LYS A 72 9.18 5.90 6.41
C LYS A 72 7.72 5.51 6.20
N MET A 73 7.27 4.45 6.85
CA MET A 73 5.86 4.06 6.79
C MET A 73 4.97 5.15 7.37
N PHE A 74 5.37 5.73 8.48
CA PHE A 74 4.62 6.82 9.09
C PHE A 74 4.53 8.02 8.15
N LEU A 75 5.64 8.39 7.55
CA LEU A 75 5.69 9.51 6.61
C LEU A 75 4.83 9.25 5.37
N LEU A 76 4.86 8.03 4.85
CA LEU A 76 4.03 7.65 3.70
C LEU A 76 2.56 7.77 4.01
N LEU A 77 2.14 7.25 5.16
CA LEU A 77 0.74 7.33 5.57
C LEU A 77 0.30 8.77 5.75
N THR A 78 1.17 9.59 6.34
CA THR A 78 0.87 11.01 6.54
C THR A 78 0.73 11.72 5.20
N ILE A 79 1.65 11.50 4.29
CA ILE A 79 1.61 12.12 2.96
C ILE A 79 0.37 11.66 2.21
N TYR A 80 0.04 10.38 2.28
CA TYR A 80 -1.14 9.84 1.62
C TYR A 80 -2.42 10.49 2.14
N ILE A 81 -2.54 10.60 3.46
CA ILE A 81 -3.72 11.20 4.07
C ILE A 81 -3.82 12.67 3.71
N LEU A 82 -2.71 13.40 3.79
CA LEU A 82 -2.72 14.83 3.49
C LEU A 82 -2.88 15.12 2.00
N GLY A 83 -2.52 14.16 1.16
CA GLY A 83 -2.68 14.30 -0.27
C GLY A 83 -4.09 14.09 -0.76
N GLN A 84 -4.96 13.61 0.11
CA GLN A 84 -6.37 13.43 -0.23
C GLN A 84 -7.10 14.74 -0.06
#